data_3e2751209fd685d429a02fed89c6c9c1
#
_entry.id   3e2751209fd685d429a02fed89c6c9c1
#
_cell.length_a   1.000
_cell.length_b   1.000
_cell.length_c   1.000
_cell.angle_alpha   90.00
_cell.angle_beta   90.00
_cell.angle_gamma   90.00
#
_symmetry.space_group_name_H-M   'P 1'
#
loop_
_entity.id
_entity.type
_entity.pdbx_description
1 polymer ?
#
loop_
_entity_poly.entity_id
_entity_poly.type
_entity_poly.pdbx_seq_one_letter_code
_entity_poly.pdbx_strand_id
1 'polypeptide(L)'
;QASSSAASDVYKRQILALAANIALTERLDNPQSTVKKRSPMCGSMVTVDICISENKVVDYGHEVKACALGQAAASVISKSIIGSDVDQILTAREELIKMLTKDGSTPNKPFEELEVLQPAKDFKNRHSSILLTFDAIADAINEINMVEAKKTS
;
A
#
# COMPACT_ATOMS: atom_id res chain seq x y z
N GLN A 1 -25.09 -19.42 -9.83
CA GLN A 1 -24.10 -20.21 -9.13
C GLN A 1 -22.79 -20.37 -9.88
N ALA A 2 -22.90 -20.71 -11.17
CA ALA A 2 -21.74 -20.73 -12.04
C ALA A 2 -21.10 -19.34 -12.12
N SER A 3 -21.92 -18.27 -12.13
CA SER A 3 -21.42 -16.89 -12.17
C SER A 3 -20.64 -16.52 -10.90
N SER A 4 -21.07 -17.05 -9.75
CA SER A 4 -20.39 -16.82 -8.48
C SER A 4 -18.98 -17.45 -8.49
N SER A 5 -18.86 -18.68 -8.97
CA SER A 5 -17.59 -19.37 -9.13
C SER A 5 -16.67 -18.66 -10.11
N ALA A 6 -17.23 -18.24 -11.25
CA ALA A 6 -16.46 -17.52 -12.26
C ALA A 6 -15.95 -16.18 -11.73
N ALA A 7 -16.77 -15.44 -10.98
CA ALA A 7 -16.38 -14.18 -10.36
C ALA A 7 -15.25 -14.39 -9.35
N SER A 8 -15.33 -15.45 -8.55
CA SER A 8 -14.30 -15.79 -7.59
C SER A 8 -12.98 -16.12 -8.27
N ASP A 9 -13.02 -16.85 -9.39
CA ASP A 9 -11.82 -17.21 -10.15
C ASP A 9 -11.18 -15.98 -10.79
N VAL A 10 -11.98 -15.07 -11.33
CA VAL A 10 -11.48 -13.80 -11.90
C VAL A 10 -10.79 -12.98 -10.81
N TYR A 11 -11.42 -12.87 -9.64
CA TYR A 11 -10.86 -12.15 -8.50
C TYR A 11 -9.50 -12.73 -8.09
N LYS A 12 -9.43 -14.05 -7.94
CA LYS A 12 -8.18 -14.73 -7.57
C LYS A 12 -7.08 -14.49 -8.59
N ARG A 13 -7.41 -14.53 -9.88
CA ARG A 13 -6.44 -14.30 -10.95
C ARG A 13 -5.92 -12.86 -10.92
N GLN A 14 -6.81 -11.89 -10.69
CA GLN A 14 -6.40 -10.49 -10.58
C GLN A 14 -5.43 -10.28 -9.43
N ILE A 15 -5.73 -10.86 -8.27
CA ILE A 15 -4.87 -10.75 -7.08
C ILE A 15 -3.51 -11.39 -7.36
N LEU A 16 -3.48 -12.59 -7.93
CA LEU A 16 -2.22 -13.29 -8.21
C LEU A 16 -1.39 -12.56 -9.27
N ALA A 17 -2.05 -11.99 -10.29
CA ALA A 17 -1.34 -11.22 -11.32
C ALA A 17 -0.70 -9.97 -10.72
N LEU A 18 -1.40 -9.25 -9.86
CA LEU A 18 -0.84 -8.09 -9.17
C LEU A 18 0.32 -8.50 -8.27
N ALA A 19 0.15 -9.56 -7.49
CA ALA A 19 1.18 -10.04 -6.57
C ALA A 19 2.45 -10.46 -7.30
N ALA A 20 2.32 -10.97 -8.52
CA ALA A 20 3.45 -11.41 -9.33
C ALA A 20 4.19 -10.25 -10.01
N ASN A 21 3.63 -9.05 -10.04
CA ASN A 21 4.16 -7.92 -10.81
C ASN A 21 4.40 -6.68 -9.94
N ILE A 22 4.95 -6.88 -8.75
CA ILE A 22 5.29 -5.76 -7.85
C ILE A 22 6.46 -4.99 -8.45
N ALA A 23 6.31 -3.67 -8.58
CA ALA A 23 7.34 -2.78 -9.08
C ALA A 23 8.21 -2.25 -7.93
N LEU A 24 9.33 -1.62 -8.28
CA LEU A 24 10.20 -0.88 -7.36
C LEU A 24 10.70 -1.74 -6.19
N THR A 25 11.09 -2.98 -6.50
CA THR A 25 11.52 -3.95 -5.50
C THR A 25 12.99 -3.83 -5.10
N GLU A 26 13.67 -2.80 -5.57
CA GLU A 26 15.05 -2.54 -5.18
C GLU A 26 15.11 -1.49 -4.09
N ARG A 27 15.89 -1.75 -3.06
CA ARG A 27 16.11 -0.82 -1.96
C ARG A 27 16.86 0.41 -2.45
N LEU A 28 16.55 1.58 -1.89
CA LEU A 28 17.23 2.81 -2.25
C LEU A 28 18.57 2.90 -1.51
N ASP A 29 19.58 3.50 -2.15
CA ASP A 29 20.88 3.70 -1.53
C ASP A 29 20.86 4.84 -0.48
N ASN A 30 20.09 5.90 -0.76
CA ASN A 30 20.05 7.08 0.12
C ASN A 30 18.62 7.54 0.38
N PRO A 31 17.80 6.72 1.07
CA PRO A 31 16.43 7.13 1.36
C PRO A 31 16.40 8.23 2.43
N GLN A 32 15.40 9.11 2.34
CA GLN A 32 15.14 10.07 3.43
C GLN A 32 14.58 9.35 4.66
N SER A 33 13.81 8.29 4.45
CA SER A 33 13.29 7.47 5.54
C SER A 33 13.20 6.03 5.09
N THR A 34 13.45 5.12 6.02
CA THR A 34 13.25 3.69 5.85
C THR A 34 12.40 3.21 7.02
N VAL A 35 11.29 2.56 6.70
CA VAL A 35 10.40 1.99 7.72
C VAL A 35 10.22 0.50 7.45
N LYS A 36 10.48 -0.31 8.46
CA LYS A 36 10.20 -1.74 8.43
C LYS A 36 9.01 -1.98 9.35
N LYS A 37 7.96 -2.57 8.80
CA LYS A 37 6.72 -2.77 9.55
C LYS A 37 6.22 -4.20 9.37
N ARG A 38 5.66 -4.75 10.43
CA ARG A 38 5.17 -6.12 10.46
C ARG A 38 3.69 -6.14 10.82
N SER A 39 2.94 -7.01 10.17
CA SER A 39 1.56 -7.28 10.54
C SER A 39 1.53 -8.30 11.68
N PRO A 40 0.94 -7.97 12.83
CA PRO A 40 0.92 -8.90 13.97
C PRO A 40 0.04 -10.13 13.72
N MET A 41 -0.94 -10.02 12.82
CA MET A 41 -1.92 -11.07 12.61
C MET A 41 -1.44 -12.21 11.71
N CYS A 42 -0.65 -11.91 10.70
CA CYS A 42 -0.28 -12.91 9.70
C CYS A 42 1.22 -12.99 9.42
N GLY A 43 2.03 -12.24 10.17
CA GLY A 43 3.48 -12.27 10.00
C GLY A 43 4.00 -11.59 8.73
N SER A 44 3.14 -10.93 7.99
CA SER A 44 3.58 -10.14 6.83
C SER A 44 4.52 -9.04 7.26
N MET A 45 5.46 -8.68 6.39
CA MET A 45 6.46 -7.66 6.68
C MET A 45 6.75 -6.85 5.42
N VAL A 46 6.93 -5.55 5.59
CA VAL A 46 7.33 -4.66 4.49
C VAL A 46 8.42 -3.71 4.98
N THR A 47 9.38 -3.45 4.11
CA THR A 47 10.40 -2.43 4.34
C THR A 47 10.26 -1.42 3.22
N VAL A 48 10.05 -0.15 3.56
CA VAL A 48 9.82 0.93 2.60
C VAL A 48 10.94 1.94 2.70
N ASP A 49 11.53 2.27 1.55
CA ASP A 49 12.49 3.39 1.41
C ASP A 49 11.79 4.46 0.60
N ILE A 50 11.87 5.72 1.03
CA ILE A 50 11.15 6.79 0.35
C ILE A 50 11.91 8.10 0.41
N CYS A 51 11.80 8.89 -0.67
CA CYS A 51 12.28 10.27 -0.76
C CYS A 51 11.11 11.15 -1.20
N ILE A 52 10.96 12.29 -0.54
CA ILE A 52 9.89 13.25 -0.80
C ILE A 52 10.49 14.61 -1.09
N SER A 53 9.99 15.29 -2.12
CA SER A 53 10.36 16.66 -2.44
C SER A 53 9.11 17.41 -2.87
N GLU A 54 8.92 18.60 -2.33
CA GLU A 54 7.78 19.46 -2.66
C GLU A 54 6.44 18.72 -2.51
N ASN A 55 6.30 18.00 -1.41
CA ASN A 55 5.09 17.25 -1.06
C ASN A 55 4.76 16.10 -2.02
N LYS A 56 5.72 15.67 -2.83
CA LYS A 56 5.55 14.55 -3.76
C LYS A 56 6.61 13.49 -3.53
N VAL A 57 6.24 12.22 -3.73
CA VAL A 57 7.20 11.14 -3.69
C VAL A 57 8.05 11.20 -4.97
N VAL A 58 9.35 11.35 -4.81
CA VAL A 58 10.28 11.44 -5.94
C VAL A 58 11.09 10.16 -6.13
N ASP A 59 11.20 9.34 -5.09
CA ASP A 59 11.87 8.05 -5.20
C ASP A 59 11.27 7.09 -4.18
N TYR A 60 11.29 5.79 -4.50
CA TYR A 60 10.65 4.77 -3.68
C TYR A 60 11.25 3.40 -3.98
N GLY A 61 11.44 2.62 -2.94
CA GLY A 61 11.82 1.23 -3.07
C GLY A 61 11.22 0.46 -1.91
N HIS A 62 10.96 -0.83 -2.10
CA HIS A 62 10.41 -1.64 -1.02
C HIS A 62 10.80 -3.11 -1.14
N GLU A 63 10.69 -3.78 -0.01
CA GLU A 63 10.83 -5.22 0.08
C GLU A 63 9.56 -5.73 0.77
N VAL A 64 8.84 -6.64 0.12
CA VAL A 64 7.54 -7.10 0.57
C VAL A 64 7.58 -8.61 0.81
N LYS A 65 7.25 -9.02 2.04
CA LYS A 65 7.09 -10.43 2.42
C LYS A 65 5.70 -10.57 3.02
N ALA A 66 4.72 -10.84 2.18
CA ALA A 66 3.32 -10.79 2.58
C ALA A 66 2.52 -11.89 1.89
N CYS A 67 1.28 -12.09 2.36
CA CYS A 67 0.34 -12.95 1.66
C CYS A 67 -0.05 -12.31 0.33
N ALA A 68 -0.72 -13.06 -0.53
CA ALA A 68 -1.10 -12.58 -1.86
C ALA A 68 -1.89 -11.26 -1.82
N LEU A 69 -2.77 -11.08 -0.83
CA LEU A 69 -3.55 -9.85 -0.70
C LEU A 69 -2.67 -8.65 -0.37
N GLY A 70 -1.72 -8.82 0.55
CA GLY A 70 -0.77 -7.77 0.90
C GLY A 70 0.16 -7.45 -0.26
N GLN A 71 0.60 -8.48 -0.99
CA GLN A 71 1.43 -8.29 -2.18
C GLN A 71 0.67 -7.55 -3.27
N ALA A 72 -0.60 -7.86 -3.48
CA ALA A 72 -1.44 -7.17 -4.47
C ALA A 72 -1.59 -5.70 -4.13
N ALA A 73 -1.83 -5.39 -2.85
CA ALA A 73 -1.91 -3.99 -2.40
C ALA A 73 -0.60 -3.25 -2.66
N ALA A 74 0.54 -3.86 -2.29
CA ALA A 74 1.86 -3.27 -2.53
C ALA A 74 2.11 -3.05 -4.02
N SER A 75 1.63 -3.96 -4.86
CA SER A 75 1.76 -3.87 -6.32
C SER A 75 1.03 -2.64 -6.87
N VAL A 76 -0.23 -2.46 -6.48
CA VAL A 76 -1.03 -1.31 -6.92
C VAL A 76 -0.36 -0.01 -6.47
N ILE A 77 0.06 0.04 -5.21
CA ILE A 77 0.67 1.24 -4.64
C ILE A 77 1.97 1.57 -5.36
N SER A 78 2.85 0.60 -5.56
CA SER A 78 4.16 0.84 -6.16
C SER A 78 4.09 1.33 -7.61
N LYS A 79 3.05 0.95 -8.34
CA LYS A 79 2.86 1.40 -9.72
C LYS A 79 2.65 2.91 -9.83
N SER A 80 2.08 3.53 -8.79
CA SER A 80 1.62 4.91 -8.85
C SER A 80 2.21 5.81 -7.78
N ILE A 81 3.05 5.27 -6.90
CA ILE A 81 3.55 6.02 -5.74
C ILE A 81 4.47 7.17 -6.15
N ILE A 82 5.36 6.96 -7.12
CA ILE A 82 6.27 8.02 -7.58
C ILE A 82 5.46 9.07 -8.34
N GLY A 83 5.58 10.31 -7.92
CA GLY A 83 4.82 11.43 -8.48
C GLY A 83 3.52 11.71 -7.77
N SER A 84 3.09 10.86 -6.83
CA SER A 84 1.88 11.09 -6.05
C SER A 84 2.16 12.10 -4.94
N ASP A 85 1.17 12.95 -4.66
CA ASP A 85 1.22 13.86 -3.52
C ASP A 85 1.08 13.08 -2.22
N VAL A 86 1.75 13.55 -1.18
CA VAL A 86 1.62 13.00 0.17
C VAL A 86 0.14 12.96 0.59
N ASP A 87 -0.61 14.03 0.29
CA ASP A 87 -2.03 14.09 0.64
C ASP A 87 -2.86 13.04 -0.09
N GLN A 88 -2.56 12.77 -1.37
CA GLN A 88 -3.23 11.71 -2.12
C GLN A 88 -2.98 10.34 -1.48
N ILE A 89 -1.76 10.11 -1.04
CA ILE A 89 -1.36 8.84 -0.44
C ILE A 89 -2.07 8.63 0.89
N LEU A 90 -2.07 9.64 1.75
CA LEU A 90 -2.71 9.54 3.07
C LEU A 90 -4.24 9.42 2.93
N THR A 91 -4.83 10.13 1.98
CA THR A 91 -6.26 10.02 1.68
C THR A 91 -6.60 8.62 1.18
N ALA A 92 -5.79 8.08 0.27
CA ALA A 92 -6.01 6.74 -0.27
C ALA A 92 -5.94 5.68 0.83
N ARG A 93 -5.03 5.84 1.78
CA ARG A 93 -4.96 4.96 2.94
C ARG A 93 -6.27 4.97 3.73
N GLU A 94 -6.80 6.16 4.02
CA GLU A 94 -8.07 6.29 4.74
C GLU A 94 -9.23 5.70 3.96
N GLU A 95 -9.24 5.92 2.64
CA GLU A 95 -10.28 5.36 1.76
C GLU A 95 -10.21 3.83 1.72
N LEU A 96 -9.01 3.27 1.70
CA LEU A 96 -8.83 1.82 1.73
C LEU A 96 -9.34 1.23 3.05
N ILE A 97 -9.04 1.88 4.17
CA ILE A 97 -9.54 1.46 5.47
C ILE A 97 -11.07 1.44 5.48
N LYS A 98 -11.71 2.49 4.96
CA LYS A 98 -13.17 2.57 4.90
C LYS A 98 -13.76 1.53 3.96
N MET A 99 -13.12 1.27 2.83
CA MET A 99 -13.57 0.25 1.88
C MET A 99 -13.59 -1.13 2.54
N LEU A 100 -12.57 -1.43 3.34
CA LEU A 100 -12.44 -2.75 3.99
C LEU A 100 -13.30 -2.89 5.25
N THR A 101 -13.59 -1.80 5.96
CA THR A 101 -14.23 -1.87 7.27
C THR A 101 -15.64 -1.29 7.32
N LYS A 102 -16.00 -0.42 6.40
CA LYS A 102 -17.28 0.32 6.46
C LYS A 102 -18.00 0.40 5.12
N ASP A 103 -17.68 -0.49 4.19
CA ASP A 103 -18.27 -0.49 2.85
C ASP A 103 -18.12 0.87 2.14
N GLY A 104 -17.00 1.54 2.39
CA GLY A 104 -16.70 2.82 1.77
C GLY A 104 -16.40 2.68 0.28
N SER A 105 -16.30 3.82 -0.38
CA SER A 105 -15.97 3.90 -1.80
C SER A 105 -14.55 3.40 -2.07
N THR A 106 -14.32 2.99 -3.31
CA THR A 106 -12.98 2.68 -3.81
C THR A 106 -12.06 3.89 -3.69
N PRO A 107 -10.77 3.71 -3.35
CA PRO A 107 -9.82 4.82 -3.35
C PRO A 107 -9.79 5.57 -4.67
N ASN A 108 -9.55 6.86 -4.61
CA ASN A 108 -9.46 7.73 -5.77
C ASN A 108 -8.15 7.52 -6.52
N LYS A 109 -8.10 8.04 -7.76
CA LYS A 109 -6.87 8.02 -8.56
C LYS A 109 -5.70 8.61 -7.77
N PRO A 110 -4.50 8.07 -7.92
CA PRO A 110 -4.11 7.03 -8.86
C PRO A 110 -4.20 5.61 -8.29
N PHE A 111 -4.87 5.42 -7.16
CA PHE A 111 -4.92 4.15 -6.44
C PHE A 111 -6.25 3.41 -6.59
N GLU A 112 -7.04 3.73 -7.63
CA GLU A 112 -8.36 3.14 -7.84
C GLU A 112 -8.32 1.64 -8.11
N GLU A 113 -7.19 1.11 -8.57
CA GLU A 113 -7.05 -0.34 -8.80
C GLU A 113 -7.14 -1.14 -7.50
N LEU A 114 -7.01 -0.48 -6.34
CA LEU A 114 -7.22 -1.13 -5.04
C LEU A 114 -8.65 -1.67 -4.89
N GLU A 115 -9.55 -1.26 -5.77
CA GLU A 115 -10.92 -1.81 -5.84
C GLU A 115 -10.93 -3.34 -5.90
N VAL A 116 -9.92 -3.93 -6.51
CA VAL A 116 -9.79 -5.39 -6.63
C VAL A 116 -9.74 -6.07 -5.27
N LEU A 117 -9.39 -5.33 -4.21
CA LEU A 117 -9.32 -5.85 -2.84
C LEU A 117 -10.64 -5.74 -2.08
N GLN A 118 -11.69 -5.17 -2.69
CA GLN A 118 -12.98 -5.01 -2.03
C GLN A 118 -13.55 -6.33 -1.47
N PRO A 119 -13.47 -7.46 -2.17
CA PRO A 119 -13.96 -8.73 -1.61
C PRO A 119 -13.23 -9.16 -0.34
N ALA A 120 -12.04 -8.61 -0.06
CA ALA A 120 -11.28 -8.96 1.14
C ALA A 120 -11.86 -8.33 2.41
N LYS A 121 -12.89 -7.48 2.30
CA LYS A 121 -13.55 -6.89 3.46
C LYS A 121 -14.03 -7.95 4.45
N ASP A 122 -14.39 -9.13 3.96
CA ASP A 122 -14.86 -10.23 4.81
C ASP A 122 -13.72 -11.00 5.49
N PHE A 123 -12.50 -10.75 5.11
CA PHE A 123 -11.32 -11.42 5.68
C PHE A 123 -10.60 -10.48 6.65
N LYS A 124 -11.21 -10.25 7.80
CA LYS A 124 -10.72 -9.26 8.78
C LYS A 124 -9.28 -9.49 9.23
N ASN A 125 -8.89 -10.77 9.32
CA ASN A 125 -7.52 -11.12 9.71
C ASN A 125 -6.48 -10.79 8.65
N ARG A 126 -6.91 -10.39 7.45
CA ARG A 126 -6.02 -9.99 6.36
C ARG A 126 -5.92 -8.47 6.18
N HIS A 127 -6.79 -7.72 6.84
CA HIS A 127 -6.81 -6.26 6.67
C HIS A 127 -5.47 -5.62 7.03
N SER A 128 -4.83 -6.06 8.11
CA SER A 128 -3.54 -5.50 8.51
C SER A 128 -2.45 -5.74 7.45
N SER A 129 -2.48 -6.89 6.77
CA SER A 129 -1.55 -7.18 5.69
C SER A 129 -1.80 -6.30 4.47
N ILE A 130 -3.08 -6.09 4.12
CA ILE A 130 -3.47 -5.25 3.00
C ILE A 130 -3.05 -3.80 3.23
N LEU A 131 -3.19 -3.32 4.45
CA LEU A 131 -2.87 -1.94 4.83
C LEU A 131 -1.39 -1.70 5.11
N LEU A 132 -0.60 -2.76 5.19
CA LEU A 132 0.76 -2.70 5.70
C LEU A 132 1.67 -1.73 4.93
N THR A 133 1.62 -1.75 3.60
CA THR A 133 2.44 -0.86 2.77
C THR A 133 2.07 0.61 3.00
N PHE A 134 0.78 0.94 2.98
CA PHE A 134 0.34 2.30 3.27
C PHE A 134 0.70 2.72 4.70
N ASP A 135 0.58 1.81 5.66
CA ASP A 135 0.95 2.11 7.04
C ASP A 135 2.44 2.44 7.15
N ALA A 136 3.28 1.66 6.49
CA ALA A 136 4.73 1.92 6.47
C ALA A 136 5.04 3.25 5.78
N ILE A 137 4.37 3.55 4.68
CA ILE A 137 4.55 4.81 3.96
C ILE A 137 4.12 5.99 4.85
N ALA A 138 2.98 5.87 5.54
CA ALA A 138 2.48 6.91 6.43
C ALA A 138 3.48 7.18 7.56
N ASP A 139 4.05 6.13 8.14
CA ASP A 139 5.07 6.26 9.16
C ASP A 139 6.33 6.96 8.61
N ALA A 140 6.74 6.61 7.40
CA ALA A 140 7.90 7.23 6.76
C ALA A 140 7.67 8.71 6.46
N ILE A 141 6.47 9.05 5.98
CA ILE A 141 6.09 10.46 5.75
C ILE A 141 6.16 11.24 7.06
N ASN A 142 5.64 10.65 8.13
CA ASN A 142 5.67 11.29 9.45
C ASN A 142 7.11 11.51 9.93
N GLU A 143 8.00 10.54 9.74
CA GLU A 143 9.42 10.69 10.10
C GLU A 143 10.07 11.82 9.33
N ILE A 144 9.82 11.92 8.03
CA ILE A 144 10.39 12.97 7.19
C ILE A 144 9.89 14.34 7.65
N ASN A 145 8.59 14.45 7.93
CA ASN A 145 7.99 15.70 8.40
C ASN A 145 8.57 16.13 9.75
N MET A 146 8.84 15.20 10.64
CA MET A 146 9.43 15.50 11.94
C MET A 146 10.87 16.00 11.79
N VAL A 147 11.66 15.42 10.88
CA VAL A 147 13.03 15.86 10.61
C VAL A 147 13.01 17.26 10.01
N GLU A 148 12.12 17.54 9.05
CA GLU A 148 12.00 18.85 8.42
C GLU A 148 11.58 19.92 9.45
N ALA A 149 10.65 19.59 10.35
CA ALA A 149 10.21 20.49 11.41
C ALA A 149 11.38 20.86 12.33
N LYS A 150 12.27 19.91 12.64
CA LYS A 150 13.45 20.17 13.48
C LYS A 150 14.46 21.07 12.79
N LYS A 151 14.58 20.96 11.44
CA LYS A 151 15.50 21.80 10.68
C LYS A 151 15.06 23.25 10.62
N THR A 152 13.75 23.51 10.72
CA THR A 152 13.19 24.85 10.62
C THR A 152 13.02 25.55 11.97
N SER A 153 13.25 24.84 13.07
CA SER A 153 13.12 25.41 14.44
C SER A 153 14.42 25.95 15.05
#